data_2070fe2c73883e2b0329fb9ed2f4a1de
#
_entry.id   2070fe2c73883e2b0329fb9ed2f4a1de
#
_cell.length_a   1.000
_cell.length_b   1.000
_cell.length_c   1.000
_cell.angle_alpha   90.00
_cell.angle_beta   90.00
_cell.angle_gamma   90.00
#
_symmetry.space_group_name_H-M   'P 1'
#
loop_
_entity.id
_entity.type
_entity.pdbx_description
1 polymer ?
#
loop_
_entity_poly.entity_id
_entity_poly.type
_entity_poly.pdbx_seq_one_letter_code
_entity_poly.pdbx_strand_id
1 'polypeptide(L)'
;AFPADVRVDGWVDTGTEVSPHYDPMLAKLIVHGSDRAQAIARLQSALSATRLGGISTNLEYLRQVAASAEFQDGRLSTRFLEGFVFPAPTIEVLEPGTYTTVQDYPGRVGYWDIGVPPSGPMDDWAFRLANRIVGNHASAAALECTVIGPSMKFHSATVVALTGAPSDATLDGVPVPFWQPVQVA
;
A
#
# COMPACT_ATOMS: atom_id res chain seq x y z
N ALA A 1 -11.37 -7.35 0.52
CA ALA A 1 -12.75 -6.82 0.45
C ALA A 1 -12.97 -6.08 -0.86
N PHE A 2 -14.14 -6.20 -1.43
CA PHE A 2 -14.56 -5.51 -2.65
C PHE A 2 -15.69 -4.52 -2.33
N PRO A 3 -15.86 -3.43 -3.13
CA PRO A 3 -16.97 -2.50 -2.98
C PRO A 3 -18.32 -3.18 -3.22
N ALA A 4 -19.36 -2.78 -2.46
CA ALA A 4 -20.68 -3.41 -2.52
C ALA A 4 -21.48 -3.07 -3.80
N ASP A 5 -21.16 -1.97 -4.48
CA ASP A 5 -21.83 -1.45 -5.69
C ASP A 5 -21.16 -1.87 -6.99
N VAL A 6 -20.23 -2.83 -6.92
CA VAL A 6 -19.47 -3.35 -8.05
C VAL A 6 -19.77 -4.84 -8.25
N ARG A 7 -20.04 -5.24 -9.49
CA ARG A 7 -20.10 -6.66 -9.80
C ARG A 7 -18.71 -7.27 -9.75
N VAL A 8 -18.56 -8.32 -8.97
CA VAL A 8 -17.31 -9.07 -8.83
C VAL A 8 -17.56 -10.52 -9.22
N ASP A 9 -16.91 -10.93 -10.29
CA ASP A 9 -16.88 -12.33 -10.71
C ASP A 9 -15.55 -12.93 -10.24
N GLY A 10 -15.55 -13.62 -9.12
CA GLY A 10 -14.33 -14.15 -8.48
C GLY A 10 -14.63 -15.33 -7.57
N TRP A 11 -13.57 -15.96 -7.09
CA TRP A 11 -13.63 -17.14 -6.24
C TRP A 11 -12.96 -16.95 -4.87
N VAL A 12 -12.29 -15.79 -4.66
CA VAL A 12 -11.54 -15.52 -3.44
C VAL A 12 -12.40 -14.80 -2.40
N ASP A 13 -12.23 -15.20 -1.14
CA ASP A 13 -12.84 -14.57 0.01
C ASP A 13 -11.80 -14.41 1.14
N THR A 14 -12.18 -13.78 2.24
CA THR A 14 -11.30 -13.65 3.40
C THR A 14 -10.93 -15.03 3.93
N GLY A 15 -9.62 -15.27 4.04
CA GLY A 15 -9.09 -16.56 4.48
C GLY A 15 -8.87 -17.61 3.38
N THR A 16 -9.17 -17.26 2.12
CA THR A 16 -8.88 -18.15 0.99
C THR A 16 -7.37 -18.33 0.81
N GLU A 17 -6.91 -19.57 0.76
CA GLU A 17 -5.54 -19.91 0.37
C GLU A 17 -5.41 -19.88 -1.16
N VAL A 18 -4.50 -19.05 -1.67
CA VAL A 18 -4.23 -18.93 -3.11
C VAL A 18 -3.04 -19.79 -3.48
N SER A 19 -3.31 -20.91 -4.13
CA SER A 19 -2.30 -21.86 -4.58
C SER A 19 -1.64 -21.38 -5.89
N PRO A 20 -0.32 -21.59 -6.06
CA PRO A 20 0.38 -21.30 -7.33
C PRO A 20 0.07 -22.30 -8.45
N HIS A 21 -0.70 -23.35 -8.18
CA HIS A 21 -0.97 -24.45 -9.11
C HIS A 21 -2.20 -24.24 -9.98
N TYR A 22 -2.97 -23.16 -9.76
CA TYR A 22 -4.19 -22.87 -10.49
C TYR A 22 -4.08 -21.55 -11.26
N ASP A 23 -5.17 -21.18 -11.94
CA ASP A 23 -5.27 -19.93 -12.69
C ASP A 23 -4.93 -18.71 -11.80
N PRO A 24 -4.05 -17.80 -12.23
CA PRO A 24 -3.68 -16.62 -11.46
C PRO A 24 -4.80 -15.59 -11.33
N MET A 25 -5.91 -15.73 -12.06
CA MET A 25 -7.02 -14.79 -12.01
C MET A 25 -7.84 -14.98 -10.73
N LEU A 26 -7.79 -13.99 -9.84
CA LEU A 26 -8.51 -14.00 -8.57
C LEU A 26 -9.96 -13.53 -8.72
N ALA A 27 -10.15 -12.44 -9.44
CA ALA A 27 -11.46 -11.83 -9.65
C ALA A 27 -11.47 -10.89 -10.85
N LYS A 28 -12.64 -10.65 -11.41
CA LYS A 28 -12.91 -9.57 -12.37
C LYS A 28 -13.83 -8.54 -11.72
N LEU A 29 -13.42 -7.29 -11.73
CA LEU A 29 -14.27 -6.17 -11.33
C LEU A 29 -14.97 -5.63 -12.57
N ILE A 30 -16.29 -5.56 -12.52
CA ILE A 30 -17.12 -5.12 -13.65
C ILE A 30 -17.95 -3.92 -13.19
N VAL A 31 -17.77 -2.81 -13.88
CA VAL A 31 -18.52 -1.57 -13.63
C VAL A 31 -19.31 -1.18 -14.86
N HIS A 32 -20.43 -0.47 -14.65
CA HIS A 32 -21.26 0.08 -15.70
C HIS A 32 -21.37 1.59 -15.52
N GLY A 33 -21.38 2.34 -16.61
CA GLY A 33 -21.62 3.77 -16.65
C GLY A 33 -22.59 4.14 -17.79
N SER A 34 -23.25 5.29 -17.70
CA SER A 34 -24.07 5.85 -18.77
C SER A 34 -23.26 6.16 -20.03
N ASP A 35 -21.98 6.43 -19.83
CA ASP A 35 -20.99 6.70 -20.86
C ASP A 35 -19.60 6.22 -20.41
N ARG A 36 -18.60 6.37 -21.31
CA ARG A 36 -17.23 5.94 -21.04
C ARG A 36 -16.61 6.67 -19.86
N ALA A 37 -16.80 7.97 -19.76
CA ALA A 37 -16.19 8.78 -18.70
C ALA A 37 -16.71 8.34 -17.32
N GLN A 38 -18.00 8.13 -17.18
CA GLN A 38 -18.61 7.62 -15.95
C GLN A 38 -18.15 6.20 -15.64
N ALA A 39 -18.05 5.33 -16.65
CA ALA A 39 -17.56 3.97 -16.45
C ALA A 39 -16.09 3.97 -15.94
N ILE A 40 -15.23 4.81 -16.50
CA ILE A 40 -13.83 4.97 -16.04
C ILE A 40 -13.78 5.50 -14.61
N ALA A 41 -14.55 6.54 -14.29
CA ALA A 41 -14.58 7.09 -12.94
C ALA A 41 -15.02 6.04 -11.89
N ARG A 42 -16.05 5.25 -12.23
CA ARG A 42 -16.49 4.13 -11.37
C ARG A 42 -15.43 3.04 -11.26
N LEU A 43 -14.74 2.71 -12.36
CA LEU A 43 -13.63 1.74 -12.32
C LEU A 43 -12.52 2.20 -11.39
N GLN A 44 -12.08 3.44 -11.50
CA GLN A 44 -11.04 4.01 -10.65
C GLN A 44 -11.46 4.00 -9.18
N SER A 45 -12.71 4.39 -8.88
CA SER A 45 -13.27 4.33 -7.53
C SER A 45 -13.30 2.90 -7.00
N ALA A 46 -13.76 1.94 -7.80
CA ALA A 46 -13.82 0.53 -7.43
C ALA A 46 -12.43 -0.07 -7.16
N LEU A 47 -11.45 0.19 -8.04
CA LEU A 47 -10.07 -0.25 -7.84
C LEU A 47 -9.45 0.37 -6.59
N SER A 48 -9.72 1.66 -6.32
CA SER A 48 -9.22 2.36 -5.13
C SER A 48 -9.83 1.83 -3.83
N ALA A 49 -11.10 1.43 -3.85
CA ALA A 49 -11.79 0.87 -2.69
C ALA A 49 -11.50 -0.62 -2.47
N THR A 50 -11.00 -1.33 -3.50
CA THR A 50 -10.66 -2.76 -3.39
C THR A 50 -9.46 -2.95 -2.45
N ARG A 51 -9.56 -3.94 -1.56
CA ARG A 51 -8.51 -4.33 -0.62
C ARG A 51 -8.24 -5.83 -0.75
N LEU A 52 -7.03 -6.15 -1.19
CA LEU A 52 -6.49 -7.50 -1.25
C LEU A 52 -5.18 -7.52 -0.45
N GLY A 53 -5.08 -8.41 0.52
CA GLY A 53 -3.92 -8.53 1.38
C GLY A 53 -3.47 -9.98 1.49
N GLY A 54 -2.22 -10.20 1.93
CA GLY A 54 -1.63 -11.52 2.11
C GLY A 54 -0.91 -12.10 0.88
N ILE A 55 -1.14 -11.53 -0.29
CA ILE A 55 -0.48 -11.91 -1.55
C ILE A 55 -0.16 -10.69 -2.41
N SER A 56 0.81 -10.81 -3.28
CA SER A 56 1.07 -9.81 -4.32
C SER A 56 0.05 -9.94 -5.45
N THR A 57 -0.53 -8.81 -5.87
CA THR A 57 -1.52 -8.75 -6.95
C THR A 57 -1.17 -7.65 -7.96
N ASN A 58 -1.83 -7.64 -9.09
CA ASN A 58 -1.72 -6.58 -10.09
C ASN A 58 -2.67 -5.39 -9.84
N LEU A 59 -3.25 -5.27 -8.64
CA LEU A 59 -4.24 -4.24 -8.33
C LEU A 59 -3.70 -2.82 -8.55
N GLU A 60 -2.46 -2.55 -8.10
CA GLU A 60 -1.84 -1.23 -8.28
C GLU A 60 -1.51 -0.94 -9.75
N TYR A 61 -1.04 -1.96 -10.47
CA TYR A 61 -0.85 -1.87 -11.92
C TYR A 61 -2.17 -1.48 -12.63
N LEU A 62 -3.29 -2.11 -12.27
CA LEU A 62 -4.61 -1.81 -12.84
C LEU A 62 -5.07 -0.38 -12.50
N ARG A 63 -4.76 0.13 -11.30
CA ARG A 63 -5.04 1.52 -10.93
C ARG A 63 -4.31 2.50 -11.84
N GLN A 64 -3.04 2.26 -12.10
CA GLN A 64 -2.23 3.12 -12.96
C GLN A 64 -2.66 3.02 -14.43
N VAL A 65 -2.96 1.83 -14.92
CA VAL A 65 -3.54 1.64 -16.26
C VAL A 65 -4.82 2.43 -16.41
N ALA A 66 -5.76 2.32 -15.47
CA ALA A 66 -7.03 3.05 -15.51
C ALA A 66 -6.88 4.57 -15.37
N ALA A 67 -5.77 5.04 -14.81
CA ALA A 67 -5.44 6.46 -14.68
C ALA A 67 -4.67 7.03 -15.88
N SER A 68 -4.10 6.19 -16.76
CA SER A 68 -3.32 6.64 -17.90
C SER A 68 -4.16 7.40 -18.93
N ALA A 69 -3.54 8.40 -19.57
CA ALA A 69 -4.21 9.23 -20.58
C ALA A 69 -4.70 8.39 -21.76
N GLU A 70 -3.90 7.43 -22.21
CA GLU A 70 -4.25 6.54 -23.31
C GLU A 70 -5.50 5.73 -23.02
N PHE A 71 -5.63 5.22 -21.77
CA PHE A 71 -6.82 4.48 -21.36
C PHE A 71 -8.04 5.40 -21.28
N GLN A 72 -7.89 6.58 -20.71
CA GLN A 72 -8.99 7.55 -20.57
C GLN A 72 -9.48 8.06 -21.93
N ASP A 73 -8.56 8.38 -22.84
CA ASP A 73 -8.88 8.87 -24.20
C ASP A 73 -9.40 7.77 -25.13
N GLY A 74 -9.32 6.49 -24.73
CA GLY A 74 -9.74 5.37 -25.57
C GLY A 74 -8.75 5.04 -26.69
N ARG A 75 -7.52 5.54 -26.63
CA ARG A 75 -6.45 5.28 -27.62
C ARG A 75 -5.76 3.95 -27.34
N LEU A 76 -6.55 2.87 -27.34
CA LEU A 76 -6.09 1.54 -26.98
C LEU A 76 -5.85 0.69 -28.21
N SER A 77 -4.79 -0.09 -28.17
CA SER A 77 -4.48 -1.14 -29.15
C SER A 77 -4.19 -2.46 -28.41
N THR A 78 -4.12 -3.57 -29.14
CA THR A 78 -3.73 -4.86 -28.57
C THR A 78 -2.32 -4.87 -27.97
N ARG A 79 -1.50 -3.88 -28.31
CA ARG A 79 -0.12 -3.71 -27.84
C ARG A 79 0.03 -2.60 -26.79
N PHE A 80 -1.07 -2.02 -26.32
CA PHE A 80 -1.04 -0.89 -25.37
C PHE A 80 -0.18 -1.18 -24.13
N LEU A 81 -0.31 -2.36 -23.55
CA LEU A 81 0.40 -2.73 -22.32
C LEU A 81 1.88 -3.12 -22.54
N GLU A 82 2.32 -3.38 -23.78
CA GLU A 82 3.73 -3.74 -24.07
C GLU A 82 4.70 -2.60 -23.71
N GLY A 83 4.27 -1.35 -23.86
CA GLY A 83 5.06 -0.15 -23.54
C GLY A 83 4.69 0.52 -22.23
N PHE A 84 3.77 -0.06 -21.45
CA PHE A 84 3.30 0.55 -20.21
C PHE A 84 4.33 0.40 -19.10
N VAL A 85 4.95 1.52 -18.70
CA VAL A 85 5.91 1.54 -17.60
C VAL A 85 5.15 1.59 -16.28
N PHE A 86 5.34 0.57 -15.46
CA PHE A 86 4.75 0.47 -14.13
C PHE A 86 5.83 0.65 -13.05
N PRO A 87 5.96 1.83 -12.44
CA PRO A 87 6.79 1.99 -11.26
C PRO A 87 6.09 1.31 -10.08
N ALA A 88 6.58 0.13 -9.69
CA ALA A 88 6.04 -0.57 -8.53
C ALA A 88 6.26 0.29 -7.26
N PRO A 89 5.23 0.48 -6.40
CA PRO A 89 5.38 1.22 -5.16
C PRO A 89 6.13 0.36 -4.13
N THR A 90 7.44 0.26 -4.30
CA THR A 90 8.33 -0.52 -3.44
C THR A 90 9.31 0.36 -2.71
N ILE A 91 9.73 -0.11 -1.54
CA ILE A 91 10.83 0.46 -0.77
C ILE A 91 11.96 -0.57 -0.76
N GLU A 92 13.13 -0.16 -1.16
CA GLU A 92 14.36 -0.94 -1.08
C GLU A 92 15.12 -0.54 0.19
N VAL A 93 15.42 -1.50 1.04
CA VAL A 93 16.25 -1.26 2.23
C VAL A 93 17.70 -1.43 1.83
N LEU A 94 18.45 -0.33 1.82
CA LEU A 94 19.87 -0.30 1.49
C LEU A 94 20.73 -0.69 2.70
N GLU A 95 20.36 -0.17 3.88
CA GLU A 95 20.96 -0.48 5.16
C GLU A 95 19.87 -0.64 6.21
N PRO A 96 19.90 -1.69 7.05
CA PRO A 96 18.78 -1.99 7.96
C PRO A 96 18.75 -1.07 9.20
N GLY A 97 19.78 -0.29 9.45
CA GLY A 97 19.96 0.41 10.73
C GLY A 97 20.34 -0.54 11.87
N THR A 98 20.24 -0.07 13.12
CA THR A 98 20.56 -0.90 14.29
C THR A 98 19.51 -1.98 14.51
N TYR A 99 18.24 -1.60 14.49
CA TYR A 99 17.11 -2.50 14.64
C TYR A 99 15.86 -1.84 14.06
N THR A 100 15.35 -2.41 12.99
CA THR A 100 14.16 -1.92 12.30
C THR A 100 13.15 -3.04 12.13
N THR A 101 11.92 -2.84 12.59
CA THR A 101 10.86 -3.83 12.52
C THR A 101 9.61 -3.26 11.87
N VAL A 102 8.83 -4.13 11.24
CA VAL A 102 7.47 -3.80 10.83
C VAL A 102 6.55 -4.08 12.01
N GLN A 103 5.84 -3.07 12.45
CA GLN A 103 4.85 -3.16 13.52
C GLN A 103 3.49 -2.74 13.00
N ASP A 104 2.43 -3.20 13.67
CA ASP A 104 1.07 -2.73 13.52
C ASP A 104 0.44 -2.49 14.90
N TYR A 105 -0.65 -1.75 14.96
CA TYR A 105 -1.33 -1.48 16.23
C TYR A 105 -2.69 -2.18 16.26
N PRO A 106 -3.03 -2.89 17.35
CA PRO A 106 -2.32 -3.03 18.64
C PRO A 106 -1.31 -4.19 18.68
N GLY A 107 -0.91 -4.75 17.55
CA GLY A 107 -0.05 -5.92 17.47
C GLY A 107 -0.85 -7.23 17.55
N ARG A 108 -0.18 -8.33 17.90
CA ARG A 108 -0.75 -9.69 17.94
C ARG A 108 -1.48 -9.96 19.24
N VAL A 109 -2.73 -9.56 19.34
CA VAL A 109 -3.56 -9.82 20.51
C VAL A 109 -4.20 -11.22 20.47
N GLY A 110 -4.45 -11.82 21.63
CA GLY A 110 -5.17 -13.10 21.74
C GLY A 110 -4.30 -14.36 21.67
N TYR A 111 -2.97 -14.26 21.80
CA TYR A 111 -2.04 -15.38 21.71
C TYR A 111 -1.23 -15.63 23.00
N TRP A 112 -1.63 -15.03 24.12
CA TRP A 112 -0.94 -15.20 25.41
C TRP A 112 -0.97 -16.63 25.92
N ASP A 113 -2.05 -17.36 25.66
CA ASP A 113 -2.26 -18.74 26.06
C ASP A 113 -1.24 -19.71 25.42
N ILE A 114 -0.72 -19.36 24.26
CA ILE A 114 0.33 -20.12 23.57
C ILE A 114 1.74 -19.49 23.73
N GLY A 115 1.88 -18.51 24.61
CA GLY A 115 3.17 -17.90 24.95
C GLY A 115 3.68 -16.84 23.95
N VAL A 116 2.83 -16.35 23.05
CA VAL A 116 3.21 -15.28 22.11
C VAL A 116 2.74 -13.92 22.64
N PRO A 117 3.67 -13.00 22.98
CA PRO A 117 3.29 -11.67 23.43
C PRO A 117 2.71 -10.83 22.30
N PRO A 118 1.90 -9.80 22.60
CA PRO A 118 1.24 -8.97 21.61
C PRO A 118 2.21 -8.25 20.67
N SER A 119 3.43 -7.90 21.12
CA SER A 119 4.32 -6.99 20.39
C SER A 119 3.62 -5.65 20.13
N GLY A 120 3.65 -5.16 18.91
CA GLY A 120 3.19 -3.83 18.57
C GLY A 120 4.28 -2.78 18.79
N PRO A 121 4.00 -1.51 18.45
CA PRO A 121 4.97 -0.45 18.57
C PRO A 121 5.27 -0.13 20.05
N MET A 122 6.53 0.19 20.36
CA MET A 122 6.97 0.62 21.69
C MET A 122 6.33 1.98 22.05
N ASP A 123 6.33 2.93 21.11
CA ASP A 123 5.62 4.21 21.23
C ASP A 123 4.37 4.16 20.36
N ASP A 124 3.27 3.62 20.91
CA ASP A 124 2.01 3.47 20.20
C ASP A 124 1.37 4.81 19.83
N TRP A 125 1.63 5.83 20.61
CA TRP A 125 1.12 7.17 20.37
C TRP A 125 1.78 7.81 19.15
N ALA A 126 3.11 7.85 19.10
CA ALA A 126 3.87 8.34 17.95
C ALA A 126 3.56 7.53 16.68
N PHE A 127 3.49 6.20 16.79
CA PHE A 127 3.17 5.29 15.70
C PHE A 127 1.79 5.60 15.07
N ARG A 128 0.76 5.76 15.90
CA ARG A 128 -0.60 6.05 15.43
C ARG A 128 -0.71 7.42 14.80
N LEU A 129 0.02 8.40 15.32
CA LEU A 129 0.08 9.75 14.74
C LEU A 129 0.80 9.75 13.41
N ALA A 130 1.92 9.03 13.25
CA ALA A 130 2.59 8.90 11.95
C ALA A 130 1.63 8.42 10.87
N ASN A 131 0.87 7.35 11.15
CA ASN A 131 -0.14 6.84 10.23
C ASN A 131 -1.21 7.89 9.88
N ARG A 132 -1.69 8.64 10.86
CA ARG A 132 -2.68 9.71 10.63
C ARG A 132 -2.13 10.86 9.80
N ILE A 133 -0.88 11.26 10.02
CA ILE A 133 -0.22 12.33 9.28
C ILE A 133 -0.15 12.01 7.78
N VAL A 134 0.11 10.75 7.42
CA VAL A 134 0.15 10.33 6.01
C VAL A 134 -1.21 9.87 5.46
N GLY A 135 -2.30 10.04 6.24
CA GLY A 135 -3.66 9.71 5.83
C GLY A 135 -4.04 8.23 5.97
N ASN A 136 -3.23 7.41 6.63
CA ASN A 136 -3.50 6.01 6.88
C ASN A 136 -4.47 5.81 8.06
N HIS A 137 -5.04 4.59 8.16
CA HIS A 137 -5.67 4.16 9.40
C HIS A 137 -4.62 4.06 10.52
N ALA A 138 -4.99 4.46 11.75
CA ALA A 138 -4.05 4.49 12.88
C ALA A 138 -3.38 3.14 13.21
N SER A 139 -3.99 2.05 12.82
CA SER A 139 -3.47 0.69 13.00
C SER A 139 -2.71 0.13 11.79
N ALA A 140 -2.51 0.92 10.72
CA ALA A 140 -1.78 0.45 9.56
C ALA A 140 -0.33 0.11 9.93
N ALA A 141 0.24 -0.87 9.23
CA ALA A 141 1.63 -1.25 9.45
C ALA A 141 2.58 -0.08 9.13
N ALA A 142 3.62 0.06 9.95
CA ALA A 142 4.69 1.04 9.76
C ALA A 142 6.03 0.47 10.27
N LEU A 143 7.11 1.18 9.99
CA LEU A 143 8.43 0.82 10.49
C LEU A 143 8.68 1.45 11.86
N GLU A 144 9.13 0.65 12.80
CA GLU A 144 9.69 1.10 14.07
C GLU A 144 11.21 0.94 14.03
N CYS A 145 11.92 2.02 14.33
CA CYS A 145 13.37 2.10 14.23
C CYS A 145 13.98 2.39 15.60
N THR A 146 14.98 1.61 15.99
CA THR A 146 15.66 1.74 17.28
C THR A 146 17.08 2.24 17.07
N VAL A 147 17.45 3.34 17.74
CA VAL A 147 18.78 4.01 17.73
C VAL A 147 19.11 4.61 16.36
N ILE A 148 19.54 3.79 15.39
CA ILE A 148 19.84 4.22 14.03
C ILE A 148 18.78 3.61 13.10
N GLY A 149 18.06 4.46 12.39
CA GLY A 149 17.09 4.05 11.40
C GLY A 149 17.72 3.48 10.12
N PRO A 150 16.91 2.89 9.24
CA PRO A 150 17.38 2.31 7.99
C PRO A 150 17.71 3.39 6.95
N SER A 151 18.61 3.07 6.02
CA SER A 151 18.75 3.77 4.77
C SER A 151 17.85 3.09 3.72
N MET A 152 16.99 3.85 3.09
CA MET A 152 15.96 3.32 2.17
C MET A 152 15.91 4.10 0.88
N LYS A 153 15.54 3.41 -0.20
CA LYS A 153 15.22 4.01 -1.49
C LYS A 153 13.76 3.72 -1.85
N PHE A 154 13.04 4.77 -2.18
CA PHE A 154 11.66 4.66 -2.67
C PHE A 154 11.69 4.59 -4.20
N HIS A 155 10.95 3.65 -4.77
CA HIS A 155 10.87 3.45 -6.23
C HIS A 155 9.61 4.08 -6.85
N SER A 156 8.84 4.80 -6.06
CA SER A 156 7.67 5.57 -6.51
C SER A 156 7.43 6.76 -5.59
N ALA A 157 6.83 7.79 -6.14
CA ALA A 157 6.41 8.95 -5.35
C ALA A 157 5.47 8.52 -4.21
N THR A 158 5.72 9.01 -3.01
CA THR A 158 4.96 8.67 -1.82
C THR A 158 5.00 9.79 -0.78
N VAL A 159 4.29 9.59 0.33
CA VAL A 159 4.33 10.47 1.49
C VAL A 159 4.79 9.67 2.70
N VAL A 160 5.76 10.20 3.42
CA VAL A 160 6.24 9.61 4.67
C VAL A 160 6.06 10.58 5.83
N ALA A 161 6.07 10.06 7.05
CA ALA A 161 6.13 10.86 8.27
C ALA A 161 7.07 10.19 9.27
N LEU A 162 7.88 10.98 9.94
CA LEU A 162 8.72 10.58 11.04
C LEU A 162 8.12 11.13 12.33
N THR A 163 8.03 10.27 13.34
CA THR A 163 7.48 10.61 14.67
C THR A 163 8.28 9.91 15.77
N GLY A 164 8.03 10.25 17.02
CA GLY A 164 8.75 9.70 18.15
C GLY A 164 9.96 10.55 18.56
N ALA A 165 11.00 9.90 19.01
CA ALA A 165 12.25 10.58 19.42
C ALA A 165 12.95 11.20 18.20
N PRO A 166 13.42 12.44 18.30
CA PRO A 166 14.11 13.11 17.19
C PRO A 166 15.41 12.38 16.84
N SER A 167 15.71 12.32 15.55
CA SER A 167 16.96 11.79 15.01
C SER A 167 17.37 12.59 13.77
N ASP A 168 18.61 12.42 13.35
CA ASP A 168 19.17 13.09 12.17
C ASP A 168 18.77 12.32 10.89
N ALA A 169 17.52 12.48 10.49
CA ALA A 169 17.02 11.88 9.25
C ALA A 169 17.16 12.85 8.07
N THR A 170 17.52 12.34 6.91
CA THR A 170 17.63 13.13 5.67
C THR A 170 16.92 12.44 4.50
N LEU A 171 16.38 13.24 3.58
CA LEU A 171 15.90 12.81 2.28
C LEU A 171 16.78 13.49 1.22
N ASP A 172 17.54 12.71 0.46
CA ASP A 172 18.51 13.18 -0.53
C ASP A 172 19.48 14.25 0.03
N GLY A 173 19.93 14.03 1.27
CA GLY A 173 20.84 14.93 1.99
C GLY A 173 20.19 16.15 2.64
N VAL A 174 18.88 16.36 2.50
CA VAL A 174 18.14 17.44 3.14
C VAL A 174 17.48 16.94 4.43
N PRO A 175 17.64 17.66 5.57
CA PRO A 175 17.01 17.25 6.82
C PRO A 175 15.51 17.09 6.71
N VAL A 176 14.98 16.00 7.24
CA VAL A 176 13.56 15.67 7.24
C VAL A 176 12.92 16.18 8.54
N PRO A 177 11.87 17.00 8.45
CA PRO A 177 11.14 17.44 9.63
C PRO A 177 10.30 16.30 10.24
N PHE A 178 10.21 16.28 11.56
CA PHE A 178 9.35 15.38 12.31
C PHE A 178 7.92 15.90 12.44
N TRP A 179 6.97 15.01 12.65
CA TRP A 179 5.57 15.29 12.96
C TRP A 179 4.78 15.99 11.85
N GLN A 180 5.25 15.87 10.62
CA GLN A 180 4.54 16.41 9.44
C GLN A 180 4.74 15.50 8.22
N PRO A 181 3.86 15.62 7.20
CA PRO A 181 4.00 14.84 5.98
C PRO A 181 5.19 15.35 5.15
N VAL A 182 5.98 14.43 4.63
CA VAL A 182 7.12 14.70 3.74
C VAL A 182 6.89 14.01 2.42
N GLN A 183 6.93 14.76 1.33
CA GLN A 183 6.81 14.23 -0.02
C GLN A 183 8.12 13.60 -0.45
N VAL A 184 8.06 12.38 -0.96
CA VAL A 184 9.15 11.66 -1.64
C VAL A 184 8.79 11.60 -3.11
N ALA A 185 9.65 12.11 -3.98
CA ALA A 185 9.44 12.22 -5.43
C ALA A 185 9.94 10.98 -6.20
#